data_5b21cd9ba88080ae6663fe58a09455a4
#
_entry.id   5b21cd9ba88080ae6663fe58a09455a4
#
_cell.length_a   1.000
_cell.length_b   1.000
_cell.length_c   1.000
_cell.angle_alpha   90.00
_cell.angle_beta   90.00
_cell.angle_gamma   90.00
#
_symmetry.space_group_name_H-M   'P 1'
#
loop_
_entity.id
_entity.type
_entity.pdbx_description
1 polymer ?
#
loop_
_entity_poly.entity_id
_entity_poly.type
_entity_poly.pdbx_seq_one_letter_code
_entity_poly.pdbx_strand_id
1 'polypeptide(L)'
;MRKSIKSLLVFAFVASITLFMPVKAHAARMGIDVSYHQGAINWSAVKASGVQFAYIRAGSFKSGTDAYFHANMKGAIANGIPVGIYVYSYATTPEQAANEALFAISVAKDYPVSLPIAYDIEDSNHKMLTNAQNVALVNTFCNTISNAGYTPIVYSYRNFFNGRLQGVSQDKWVAQYAAACDYPNPSFWQSSSKGRIGGINGNVDIDYQYKDYSGIINANGFRTQNGKTWYVENYVIHRGWLTLGDKKYYFEPLLGVMQKGLVADGTGIYYMGDDGAMQTGLIDIAGNKFYFDPKTGGMLTNTTITVGKNTYLIDVSGICTDVTEMLKALPALPALPVVPAQ
;
A
#
# COMPACT_ATOMS: atom_id res chain seq x y z
N MET A 1 83.65 -9.80 6.30
CA MET A 1 82.92 -9.67 5.03
C MET A 1 81.41 -9.80 5.34
N ARG A 2 80.68 -8.67 5.43
CA ARG A 2 79.21 -8.64 5.67
C ARG A 2 78.52 -8.49 4.32
N LYS A 3 77.67 -9.49 3.96
CA LYS A 3 76.79 -9.42 2.78
C LYS A 3 75.48 -8.76 3.18
N SER A 4 75.19 -7.63 2.62
CA SER A 4 73.94 -6.88 2.73
C SER A 4 72.90 -7.53 1.80
N ILE A 5 71.75 -7.94 2.38
CA ILE A 5 70.59 -8.43 1.65
C ILE A 5 69.68 -7.21 1.45
N LYS A 6 69.50 -6.78 0.21
CA LYS A 6 68.51 -5.76 -0.18
C LYS A 6 67.15 -6.43 -0.40
N SER A 7 66.20 -6.15 0.50
CA SER A 7 64.80 -6.56 0.32
C SER A 7 64.13 -5.64 -0.68
N LEU A 8 63.65 -6.25 -1.76
CA LEU A 8 62.84 -5.58 -2.80
C LEU A 8 61.36 -5.69 -2.41
N LEU A 9 60.76 -4.58 -1.99
CA LEU A 9 59.33 -4.47 -1.74
C LEU A 9 58.62 -4.24 -3.09
N VAL A 10 57.86 -5.24 -3.57
CA VAL A 10 56.98 -5.11 -4.72
C VAL A 10 55.65 -4.61 -4.24
N PHE A 11 55.30 -3.37 -4.52
CA PHE A 11 53.97 -2.83 -4.35
C PHE A 11 53.06 -3.32 -5.49
N ALA A 12 52.15 -4.24 -5.20
CA ALA A 12 51.07 -4.62 -6.11
C ALA A 12 49.97 -3.55 -6.08
N PHE A 13 49.85 -2.76 -7.11
CA PHE A 13 48.76 -1.80 -7.31
C PHE A 13 47.56 -2.58 -7.84
N VAL A 14 46.57 -2.87 -6.94
CA VAL A 14 45.28 -3.42 -7.35
C VAL A 14 44.44 -2.27 -7.90
N ALA A 15 44.38 -2.12 -9.21
CA ALA A 15 43.48 -1.22 -9.89
C ALA A 15 42.06 -1.81 -9.82
N SER A 16 41.20 -1.29 -8.93
CA SER A 16 39.79 -1.60 -8.90
C SER A 16 39.11 -0.97 -10.12
N ILE A 17 38.89 -1.80 -11.15
CA ILE A 17 38.06 -1.42 -12.30
C ILE A 17 36.61 -1.46 -11.83
N THR A 18 36.07 -0.31 -11.45
CA THR A 18 34.61 -0.13 -11.30
C THR A 18 34.00 -0.19 -12.69
N LEU A 19 33.41 -1.35 -13.01
CA LEU A 19 32.54 -1.48 -14.17
C LEU A 19 31.35 -0.56 -13.99
N PHE A 20 31.39 0.62 -14.60
CA PHE A 20 30.19 1.43 -14.82
C PHE A 20 29.30 0.65 -15.80
N MET A 21 28.35 -0.15 -15.30
CA MET A 21 27.27 -0.62 -16.16
C MET A 21 26.46 0.61 -16.56
N PRO A 22 26.28 0.88 -17.86
CA PRO A 22 25.39 1.95 -18.28
C PRO A 22 23.99 1.61 -17.77
N VAL A 23 23.46 2.41 -16.86
CA VAL A 23 22.03 2.41 -16.56
C VAL A 23 21.34 2.68 -17.88
N LYS A 24 20.61 1.69 -18.42
CA LYS A 24 19.75 1.89 -19.59
C LYS A 24 18.84 3.07 -19.27
N ALA A 25 19.10 4.21 -19.88
CA ALA A 25 18.15 5.31 -19.88
C ALA A 25 16.89 4.78 -20.55
N HIS A 26 15.86 4.44 -19.76
CA HIS A 26 14.56 4.15 -20.31
C HIS A 26 14.09 5.41 -21.03
N ALA A 27 13.71 5.27 -22.30
CA ALA A 27 13.07 6.36 -23.03
C ALA A 27 11.86 6.82 -22.21
N ALA A 28 11.73 8.13 -22.02
CA ALA A 28 10.63 8.68 -21.26
C ALA A 28 9.29 8.21 -21.83
N ARG A 29 8.42 7.67 -20.99
CA ARG A 29 7.07 7.23 -21.39
C ARG A 29 6.17 8.46 -21.47
N MET A 30 5.47 8.62 -22.60
CA MET A 30 4.50 9.69 -22.76
C MET A 30 3.15 9.28 -22.15
N GLY A 31 2.56 10.17 -21.39
CA GLY A 31 1.25 10.04 -20.79
C GLY A 31 0.46 11.33 -20.83
N ILE A 32 -0.69 11.29 -20.18
CA ILE A 32 -1.60 12.42 -20.02
C ILE A 32 -2.13 12.48 -18.61
N ASP A 33 -2.56 13.66 -18.17
CA ASP A 33 -3.46 13.76 -17.03
C ASP A 33 -4.80 14.38 -17.43
N VAL A 34 -5.86 13.89 -16.78
CA VAL A 34 -7.24 14.21 -17.15
C VAL A 34 -8.13 14.40 -15.93
N SER A 35 -9.17 15.21 -16.13
CA SER A 35 -10.22 15.50 -15.15
C SER A 35 -11.57 15.63 -15.84
N TYR A 36 -12.57 16.18 -15.14
CA TYR A 36 -13.86 16.54 -15.73
C TYR A 36 -13.72 17.56 -16.87
N HIS A 37 -12.63 18.30 -16.96
CA HIS A 37 -12.40 19.31 -18.00
C HIS A 37 -12.34 18.70 -19.41
N GLN A 38 -11.90 17.46 -19.56
CA GLN A 38 -11.83 16.77 -20.84
C GLN A 38 -13.18 16.15 -21.26
N GLY A 39 -14.17 16.12 -20.35
CA GLY A 39 -15.47 15.51 -20.61
C GLY A 39 -15.38 14.01 -20.89
N ALA A 40 -16.23 13.53 -21.80
CA ALA A 40 -16.22 12.13 -22.22
C ALA A 40 -15.02 11.84 -23.13
N ILE A 41 -14.24 10.82 -22.79
CA ILE A 41 -12.99 10.43 -23.47
C ILE A 41 -13.19 9.08 -24.18
N ASN A 42 -12.74 9.01 -25.43
CA ASN A 42 -12.60 7.75 -26.16
C ASN A 42 -11.21 7.13 -25.86
N TRP A 43 -11.14 6.28 -24.85
CA TRP A 43 -9.89 5.70 -24.38
C TRP A 43 -9.20 4.75 -25.37
N SER A 44 -9.96 4.13 -26.30
CA SER A 44 -9.39 3.34 -27.40
C SER A 44 -8.59 4.23 -28.37
N ALA A 45 -9.12 5.39 -28.72
CA ALA A 45 -8.41 6.36 -29.54
C ALA A 45 -7.22 6.98 -28.80
N VAL A 46 -7.35 7.23 -27.49
CA VAL A 46 -6.22 7.68 -26.64
C VAL A 46 -5.08 6.66 -26.67
N LYS A 47 -5.39 5.37 -26.50
CA LYS A 47 -4.37 4.30 -26.58
C LYS A 47 -3.73 4.24 -27.96
N ALA A 48 -4.53 4.34 -29.02
CA ALA A 48 -4.04 4.35 -30.41
C ALA A 48 -3.13 5.55 -30.73
N SER A 49 -3.28 6.65 -29.99
CA SER A 49 -2.41 7.84 -30.09
C SER A 49 -1.03 7.67 -29.40
N GLY A 50 -0.72 6.49 -28.86
CA GLY A 50 0.57 6.20 -28.24
C GLY A 50 0.69 6.57 -26.76
N VAL A 51 -0.41 6.94 -26.09
CA VAL A 51 -0.42 7.21 -24.65
C VAL A 51 -0.11 5.93 -23.88
N GLN A 52 0.91 5.99 -22.99
CA GLN A 52 1.44 4.86 -22.27
C GLN A 52 1.04 4.80 -20.79
N PHE A 53 0.54 5.90 -20.24
CA PHE A 53 -0.04 5.98 -18.90
C PHE A 53 -1.00 7.17 -18.79
N ALA A 54 -1.85 7.17 -17.76
CA ALA A 54 -2.71 8.30 -17.47
C ALA A 54 -2.76 8.58 -15.95
N TYR A 55 -2.73 9.86 -15.59
CA TYR A 55 -3.15 10.32 -14.28
C TYR A 55 -4.59 10.81 -14.36
N ILE A 56 -5.44 10.35 -13.43
CA ILE A 56 -6.87 10.65 -13.42
C ILE A 56 -7.21 11.39 -12.14
N ARG A 57 -7.85 12.56 -12.28
CA ARG A 57 -8.28 13.35 -11.13
C ARG A 57 -9.26 12.56 -10.29
N ALA A 58 -8.88 12.28 -9.03
CA ALA A 58 -9.79 11.69 -8.05
C ALA A 58 -10.87 12.69 -7.61
N GLY A 59 -10.52 13.96 -7.60
CA GLY A 59 -11.34 15.07 -7.11
C GLY A 59 -10.62 15.87 -6.03
N SER A 60 -11.36 16.33 -5.04
CA SER A 60 -10.83 16.94 -3.83
C SER A 60 -11.70 16.58 -2.63
N PHE A 61 -11.13 16.57 -1.45
CA PHE A 61 -11.93 16.36 -0.22
C PHE A 61 -13.04 17.41 -0.07
N LYS A 62 -12.81 18.64 -0.57
CA LYS A 62 -13.77 19.75 -0.50
C LYS A 62 -14.97 19.59 -1.45
N SER A 63 -14.73 19.11 -2.69
CA SER A 63 -15.75 19.03 -3.74
C SER A 63 -16.23 17.61 -4.03
N GLY A 64 -15.66 16.61 -3.40
CA GLY A 64 -15.94 15.21 -3.66
C GLY A 64 -15.23 14.65 -4.87
N THR A 65 -15.69 13.47 -5.32
CA THR A 65 -15.13 12.75 -6.45
C THR A 65 -15.37 13.50 -7.76
N ASP A 66 -14.37 13.55 -8.62
CA ASP A 66 -14.48 14.16 -9.96
C ASP A 66 -15.58 13.46 -10.77
N ALA A 67 -16.39 14.25 -11.49
CA ALA A 67 -17.58 13.77 -12.19
C ALA A 67 -17.27 12.67 -13.22
N TYR A 68 -16.07 12.67 -13.80
CA TYR A 68 -15.63 11.69 -14.79
C TYR A 68 -14.64 10.67 -14.22
N PHE A 69 -14.31 10.71 -12.93
CA PHE A 69 -13.32 9.81 -12.32
C PHE A 69 -13.58 8.35 -12.66
N HIS A 70 -14.77 7.85 -12.32
CA HIS A 70 -15.10 6.43 -12.51
C HIS A 70 -15.15 6.02 -13.99
N ALA A 71 -15.62 6.91 -14.87
CA ALA A 71 -15.64 6.68 -16.30
C ALA A 71 -14.22 6.62 -16.88
N ASN A 72 -13.35 7.56 -16.46
CA ASN A 72 -11.97 7.63 -16.91
C ASN A 72 -11.14 6.44 -16.39
N MET A 73 -11.28 6.06 -15.12
CA MET A 73 -10.61 4.87 -14.57
C MET A 73 -10.99 3.62 -15.34
N LYS A 74 -12.30 3.35 -15.50
CA LYS A 74 -12.78 2.18 -16.24
C LYS A 74 -12.31 2.18 -17.68
N GLY A 75 -12.40 3.33 -18.36
CA GLY A 75 -12.01 3.46 -19.76
C GLY A 75 -10.52 3.25 -19.99
N ALA A 76 -9.65 3.87 -19.18
CA ALA A 76 -8.20 3.70 -19.28
C ALA A 76 -7.79 2.25 -19.01
N ILE A 77 -8.29 1.65 -17.92
CA ILE A 77 -7.99 0.27 -17.53
C ILE A 77 -8.43 -0.73 -18.60
N ALA A 78 -9.66 -0.59 -19.13
CA ALA A 78 -10.18 -1.48 -20.17
C ALA A 78 -9.36 -1.44 -21.47
N ASN A 79 -8.62 -0.35 -21.71
CA ASN A 79 -7.72 -0.20 -22.86
C ASN A 79 -6.25 -0.49 -22.51
N GLY A 80 -5.96 -1.08 -21.35
CA GLY A 80 -4.62 -1.45 -20.92
C GLY A 80 -3.67 -0.25 -20.75
N ILE A 81 -4.22 0.91 -20.33
CA ILE A 81 -3.44 2.09 -19.97
C ILE A 81 -3.21 2.06 -18.44
N PRO A 82 -1.96 1.94 -17.97
CA PRO A 82 -1.61 2.08 -16.57
C PRO A 82 -2.10 3.41 -15.99
N VAL A 83 -2.68 3.36 -14.78
CA VAL A 83 -3.29 4.54 -14.17
C VAL A 83 -2.67 4.91 -12.84
N GLY A 84 -2.47 6.22 -12.64
CA GLY A 84 -2.33 6.87 -11.36
C GLY A 84 -3.54 7.76 -11.09
N ILE A 85 -3.66 8.23 -9.87
CA ILE A 85 -4.68 9.22 -9.52
C ILE A 85 -4.05 10.44 -8.87
N TYR A 86 -4.71 11.59 -8.96
CA TYR A 86 -4.30 12.78 -8.24
C TYR A 86 -5.46 13.45 -7.50
N VAL A 87 -5.14 14.04 -6.36
CA VAL A 87 -6.06 14.82 -5.53
C VAL A 87 -5.63 16.28 -5.57
N TYR A 88 -6.51 17.16 -6.04
CA TYR A 88 -6.29 18.60 -5.97
C TYR A 88 -6.49 19.07 -4.53
N SER A 89 -5.44 19.62 -3.95
CA SER A 89 -5.42 20.01 -2.54
C SER A 89 -5.95 21.43 -2.35
N TYR A 90 -6.78 21.57 -1.30
CA TYR A 90 -7.14 22.83 -0.68
C TYR A 90 -6.69 22.92 0.77
N ALA A 91 -5.98 21.91 1.29
CA ALA A 91 -5.57 21.82 2.68
C ALA A 91 -4.65 22.98 3.09
N THR A 92 -4.92 23.52 4.27
CA THR A 92 -4.07 24.53 4.93
C THR A 92 -3.56 24.04 6.29
N THR A 93 -4.01 22.85 6.74
CA THR A 93 -3.56 22.18 7.96
C THR A 93 -3.23 20.71 7.70
N PRO A 94 -2.33 20.11 8.49
CA PRO A 94 -2.01 18.68 8.37
C PRO A 94 -3.23 17.76 8.50
N GLU A 95 -4.19 18.10 9.34
CA GLU A 95 -5.44 17.33 9.48
C GLU A 95 -6.24 17.31 8.17
N GLN A 96 -6.36 18.46 7.50
CA GLN A 96 -7.01 18.53 6.20
C GLN A 96 -6.26 17.71 5.14
N ALA A 97 -4.92 17.76 5.13
CA ALA A 97 -4.11 16.95 4.23
C ALA A 97 -4.27 15.42 4.50
N ALA A 98 -4.43 15.03 5.77
CA ALA A 98 -4.75 13.63 6.11
C ALA A 98 -6.12 13.23 5.57
N ASN A 99 -7.14 14.10 5.67
CA ASN A 99 -8.48 13.85 5.15
C ASN A 99 -8.48 13.76 3.60
N GLU A 100 -7.67 14.59 2.91
CA GLU A 100 -7.46 14.48 1.46
C GLU A 100 -6.81 13.14 1.06
N ALA A 101 -5.85 12.64 1.86
CA ALA A 101 -5.26 11.33 1.63
C ALA A 101 -6.27 10.18 1.86
N LEU A 102 -7.07 10.25 2.93
CA LEU A 102 -8.12 9.25 3.18
C LEU A 102 -9.18 9.26 2.08
N PHE A 103 -9.52 10.44 1.54
CA PHE A 103 -10.38 10.56 0.38
C PHE A 103 -9.76 9.86 -0.85
N ALA A 104 -8.46 10.10 -1.15
CA ALA A 104 -7.76 9.43 -2.23
C ALA A 104 -7.82 7.90 -2.09
N ILE A 105 -7.54 7.38 -0.89
CA ILE A 105 -7.59 5.95 -0.57
C ILE A 105 -8.99 5.39 -0.79
N SER A 106 -10.03 6.12 -0.36
CA SER A 106 -11.41 5.67 -0.46
C SER A 106 -11.90 5.49 -1.89
N VAL A 107 -11.45 6.34 -2.81
CA VAL A 107 -11.83 6.25 -4.24
C VAL A 107 -10.91 5.34 -5.04
N ALA A 108 -9.65 5.17 -4.59
CA ALA A 108 -8.66 4.30 -5.25
C ALA A 108 -8.88 2.80 -4.98
N LYS A 109 -9.46 2.45 -3.82
CA LYS A 109 -9.44 1.10 -3.24
C LYS A 109 -9.97 -0.01 -4.17
N ASP A 110 -10.86 0.33 -5.09
CA ASP A 110 -11.53 -0.63 -5.98
C ASP A 110 -10.92 -0.65 -7.40
N TYR A 111 -9.79 0.06 -7.60
CA TYR A 111 -9.14 0.19 -8.89
C TYR A 111 -7.69 -0.31 -8.86
N PRO A 112 -7.18 -0.88 -9.97
CA PRO A 112 -5.79 -1.29 -10.12
C PRO A 112 -4.88 -0.06 -10.34
N VAL A 113 -4.61 0.69 -9.25
CA VAL A 113 -3.73 1.86 -9.27
C VAL A 113 -2.28 1.39 -9.39
N SER A 114 -1.72 1.49 -10.60
CA SER A 114 -0.40 0.96 -10.96
C SER A 114 0.71 2.03 -11.01
N LEU A 115 0.36 3.28 -10.74
CA LEU A 115 1.28 4.41 -10.59
C LEU A 115 1.07 5.07 -9.23
N PRO A 116 2.00 5.95 -8.79
CA PRO A 116 1.85 6.66 -7.51
C PRO A 116 0.54 7.45 -7.41
N ILE A 117 0.06 7.66 -6.18
CA ILE A 117 -1.02 8.60 -5.88
C ILE A 117 -0.42 9.99 -5.69
N ALA A 118 -0.85 10.95 -6.51
CA ALA A 118 -0.27 12.28 -6.52
C ALA A 118 -1.04 13.25 -5.60
N TYR A 119 -0.26 14.00 -4.83
CA TYR A 119 -0.71 15.17 -4.09
C TYR A 119 -0.47 16.40 -4.93
N ASP A 120 -1.53 16.98 -5.47
CA ASP A 120 -1.50 18.19 -6.30
C ASP A 120 -1.62 19.43 -5.43
N ILE A 121 -0.45 20.02 -5.11
CA ILE A 121 -0.30 21.17 -4.19
C ILE A 121 0.10 22.42 -4.98
N GLU A 122 -0.88 23.17 -5.49
CA GLU A 122 -0.68 24.36 -6.33
C GLU A 122 -1.69 25.47 -6.07
N ASP A 123 -2.73 25.23 -5.27
CA ASP A 123 -3.78 26.19 -5.01
C ASP A 123 -3.25 27.52 -4.40
N SER A 124 -3.99 28.60 -4.62
CA SER A 124 -3.63 29.92 -4.12
C SER A 124 -3.44 29.97 -2.60
N ASN A 125 -4.17 29.13 -1.84
CA ASN A 125 -4.01 29.03 -0.39
C ASN A 125 -2.60 28.60 0.01
N HIS A 126 -1.97 27.71 -0.76
CA HIS A 126 -0.62 27.24 -0.48
C HIS A 126 0.45 28.34 -0.66
N LYS A 127 0.16 29.35 -1.49
CA LYS A 127 1.05 30.54 -1.66
C LYS A 127 1.11 31.39 -0.41
N MET A 128 0.06 31.34 0.43
CA MET A 128 -0.02 32.09 1.70
C MET A 128 0.70 31.38 2.85
N LEU A 129 0.96 30.09 2.70
CA LEU A 129 1.65 29.28 3.71
C LEU A 129 3.17 29.43 3.58
N THR A 130 3.87 29.24 4.69
CA THR A 130 5.33 29.13 4.71
C THR A 130 5.78 27.82 4.07
N ASN A 131 7.07 27.72 3.70
CA ASN A 131 7.66 26.48 3.23
C ASN A 131 7.45 25.32 4.24
N ALA A 132 7.70 25.57 5.53
CA ALA A 132 7.55 24.55 6.57
C ALA A 132 6.11 24.04 6.68
N GLN A 133 5.11 24.92 6.56
CA GLN A 133 3.70 24.52 6.57
C GLN A 133 3.35 23.66 5.35
N ASN A 134 3.74 24.08 4.14
CA ASN A 134 3.50 23.30 2.93
C ASN A 134 4.19 21.92 2.98
N VAL A 135 5.44 21.85 3.46
CA VAL A 135 6.17 20.59 3.66
C VAL A 135 5.46 19.69 4.67
N ALA A 136 4.87 20.27 5.74
CA ALA A 136 4.08 19.50 6.70
C ALA A 136 2.82 18.89 6.07
N LEU A 137 2.11 19.62 5.19
CA LEU A 137 0.97 19.08 4.43
C LEU A 137 1.39 17.90 3.57
N VAL A 138 2.45 18.08 2.77
CA VAL A 138 3.01 17.05 1.90
C VAL A 138 3.37 15.79 2.71
N ASN A 139 4.12 15.97 3.80
CA ASN A 139 4.53 14.84 4.64
C ASN A 139 3.33 14.10 5.22
N THR A 140 2.31 14.82 5.68
CA THR A 140 1.10 14.21 6.24
C THR A 140 0.33 13.42 5.19
N PHE A 141 0.06 14.01 4.02
CA PHE A 141 -0.60 13.31 2.91
C PHE A 141 0.18 12.06 2.51
N CYS A 142 1.46 12.22 2.19
CA CYS A 142 2.30 11.14 1.71
C CYS A 142 2.49 10.01 2.72
N ASN A 143 2.62 10.32 4.02
CA ASN A 143 2.68 9.32 5.07
C ASN A 143 1.36 8.55 5.20
N THR A 144 0.22 9.23 5.08
CA THR A 144 -1.11 8.59 5.13
C THR A 144 -1.29 7.64 3.94
N ILE A 145 -0.95 8.07 2.72
CA ILE A 145 -0.95 7.23 1.51
C ILE A 145 -0.03 6.02 1.66
N SER A 146 1.20 6.23 2.15
CA SER A 146 2.17 5.16 2.38
C SER A 146 1.70 4.16 3.44
N ASN A 147 1.07 4.64 4.51
CA ASN A 147 0.51 3.80 5.57
C ASN A 147 -0.71 3.00 5.15
N ALA A 148 -1.27 3.30 4.00
CA ALA A 148 -2.33 2.52 3.33
C ALA A 148 -1.81 1.60 2.22
N GLY A 149 -0.49 1.44 2.08
CA GLY A 149 0.14 0.54 1.10
C GLY A 149 0.27 1.11 -0.31
N TYR A 150 -0.06 2.38 -0.53
CA TYR A 150 0.15 3.04 -1.81
C TYR A 150 1.47 3.81 -1.84
N THR A 151 1.95 4.11 -3.03
CA THR A 151 3.15 4.94 -3.24
C THR A 151 2.71 6.38 -3.49
N PRO A 152 3.14 7.36 -2.69
CA PRO A 152 2.82 8.76 -2.92
C PRO A 152 3.81 9.41 -3.89
N ILE A 153 3.34 10.51 -4.55
CA ILE A 153 4.16 11.46 -5.30
C ILE A 153 3.60 12.86 -5.10
N VAL A 154 4.41 13.88 -5.28
CA VAL A 154 3.99 15.28 -5.15
C VAL A 154 4.00 15.95 -6.51
N TYR A 155 2.85 16.53 -6.91
CA TYR A 155 2.76 17.38 -8.07
C TYR A 155 2.73 18.86 -7.67
N SER A 156 3.50 19.67 -8.37
CA SER A 156 3.42 21.12 -8.32
C SER A 156 4.19 21.77 -9.47
N TYR A 157 4.09 23.08 -9.58
CA TYR A 157 4.93 23.87 -10.48
C TYR A 157 6.40 23.86 -10.06
N ARG A 158 7.30 23.87 -11.03
CA ARG A 158 8.75 24.00 -10.81
C ARG A 158 9.11 25.11 -9.81
N ASN A 159 8.55 26.29 -9.98
CA ASN A 159 8.85 27.42 -9.10
C ASN A 159 8.33 27.21 -7.66
N PHE A 160 7.28 26.41 -7.49
CA PHE A 160 6.75 26.09 -6.18
C PHE A 160 7.70 25.15 -5.43
N PHE A 161 8.25 24.12 -6.12
CA PHE A 161 9.30 23.27 -5.57
C PHE A 161 10.55 24.05 -5.17
N ASN A 162 10.95 25.03 -5.97
CA ASN A 162 12.13 25.86 -5.68
C ASN A 162 11.90 26.88 -4.55
N GLY A 163 10.66 27.18 -4.19
CA GLY A 163 10.31 28.21 -3.21
C GLY A 163 9.56 27.70 -2.00
N ARG A 164 8.39 27.10 -2.20
CA ARG A 164 7.43 26.75 -1.14
C ARG A 164 7.43 25.30 -0.74
N LEU A 165 8.17 24.43 -1.44
CA LEU A 165 8.29 22.98 -1.20
C LEU A 165 9.77 22.56 -1.10
N GLN A 166 10.66 23.47 -0.70
CA GLN A 166 12.06 23.12 -0.48
C GLN A 166 12.18 22.08 0.64
N GLY A 167 13.01 21.06 0.42
CA GLY A 167 13.21 19.97 1.38
C GLY A 167 12.20 18.83 1.31
N VAL A 168 11.20 18.87 0.41
CA VAL A 168 10.34 17.72 0.12
C VAL A 168 11.19 16.58 -0.42
N SER A 169 11.18 15.43 0.29
CA SER A 169 11.98 14.24 -0.04
C SER A 169 11.28 13.28 -1.00
N GLN A 170 9.96 13.37 -1.12
CA GLN A 170 9.14 12.52 -1.96
C GLN A 170 9.47 12.70 -3.44
N ASP A 171 9.15 11.69 -4.25
CA ASP A 171 9.21 11.78 -5.71
C ASP A 171 8.37 12.96 -6.22
N LYS A 172 8.80 13.55 -7.34
CA LYS A 172 8.21 14.80 -7.84
C LYS A 172 7.67 14.64 -9.26
N TRP A 173 6.44 15.08 -9.44
CA TRP A 173 5.82 15.33 -10.74
C TRP A 173 5.82 16.84 -10.95
N VAL A 174 6.66 17.31 -11.83
CA VAL A 174 6.98 18.74 -11.99
C VAL A 174 6.26 19.31 -13.19
N ALA A 175 5.43 20.33 -12.98
CA ALA A 175 4.89 21.12 -14.07
C ALA A 175 5.86 22.22 -14.47
N GLN A 176 6.29 22.14 -15.73
CA GLN A 176 7.15 23.13 -16.38
C GLN A 176 6.86 23.10 -17.89
N TYR A 177 6.11 24.07 -18.37
CA TYR A 177 5.71 24.17 -19.79
C TYR A 177 6.87 24.72 -20.61
N ALA A 178 7.70 23.82 -21.10
CA ALA A 178 8.94 24.12 -21.83
C ALA A 178 9.30 22.97 -22.78
N ALA A 179 10.32 23.20 -23.62
CA ALA A 179 10.83 22.16 -24.51
C ALA A 179 11.61 21.05 -23.78
N ALA A 180 12.11 21.35 -22.56
CA ALA A 180 12.80 20.39 -21.69
C ALA A 180 12.55 20.75 -20.23
N CYS A 181 12.58 19.76 -19.34
CA CYS A 181 12.54 19.95 -17.91
C CYS A 181 13.96 20.24 -17.40
N ASP A 182 14.17 21.38 -16.74
CA ASP A 182 15.43 21.73 -16.10
C ASP A 182 15.43 21.49 -14.58
N TYR A 183 14.32 20.96 -14.04
CA TYR A 183 14.27 20.54 -12.63
C TYR A 183 15.08 19.24 -12.46
N PRO A 184 15.94 19.15 -11.42
CA PRO A 184 16.80 17.98 -11.25
C PRO A 184 16.00 16.73 -10.88
N ASN A 185 16.19 15.64 -11.61
CA ASN A 185 15.66 14.30 -11.35
C ASN A 185 14.15 14.25 -11.08
N PRO A 186 13.29 14.80 -11.95
CA PRO A 186 11.85 14.65 -11.78
C PRO A 186 11.46 13.19 -12.05
N SER A 187 10.50 12.66 -11.29
CA SER A 187 9.95 11.33 -11.58
C SER A 187 8.95 11.40 -12.75
N PHE A 188 8.20 12.50 -12.81
CA PHE A 188 7.34 12.87 -13.94
C PHE A 188 7.51 14.35 -14.25
N TRP A 189 7.24 14.69 -15.48
CA TRP A 189 7.25 16.06 -16.00
C TRP A 189 5.98 16.34 -16.80
N GLN A 190 5.18 17.29 -16.37
CA GLN A 190 4.09 17.85 -17.17
C GLN A 190 4.66 18.97 -18.04
N SER A 191 4.72 18.70 -19.35
CA SER A 191 5.44 19.54 -20.31
C SER A 191 4.56 20.59 -20.99
N SER A 192 3.25 20.38 -21.03
CA SER A 192 2.30 21.22 -21.72
C SER A 192 0.89 21.00 -21.21
N SER A 193 0.09 22.06 -21.16
CA SER A 193 -1.37 22.00 -20.94
C SER A 193 -2.18 22.21 -22.26
N LYS A 194 -1.53 22.11 -23.41
CA LYS A 194 -2.14 22.37 -24.74
C LYS A 194 -1.96 21.22 -25.71
N GLY A 195 -1.73 20.00 -25.18
CA GLY A 195 -1.62 18.80 -25.98
C GLY A 195 -2.90 18.49 -26.76
N ARG A 196 -2.75 17.71 -27.85
CA ARG A 196 -3.86 17.19 -28.65
C ARG A 196 -3.69 15.69 -28.80
N ILE A 197 -4.63 14.94 -28.26
CA ILE A 197 -4.62 13.47 -28.28
C ILE A 197 -5.92 13.00 -28.90
N GLY A 198 -5.83 12.03 -29.81
CA GLY A 198 -7.02 11.41 -30.41
C GLY A 198 -7.93 10.83 -29.34
N GLY A 199 -9.25 11.11 -29.44
CA GLY A 199 -10.23 10.64 -28.44
C GLY A 199 -10.52 11.63 -27.32
N ILE A 200 -9.84 12.78 -27.28
CA ILE A 200 -10.09 13.88 -26.33
C ILE A 200 -10.46 15.13 -27.10
N ASN A 201 -11.57 15.75 -26.72
CA ASN A 201 -11.99 17.04 -27.29
C ASN A 201 -11.27 18.19 -26.54
N GLY A 202 -10.54 19.02 -27.28
CA GLY A 202 -9.86 20.17 -26.73
C GLY A 202 -8.43 19.87 -26.26
N ASN A 203 -7.95 20.63 -25.29
CA ASN A 203 -6.61 20.51 -24.74
C ASN A 203 -6.54 19.41 -23.68
N VAL A 204 -5.37 18.79 -23.58
CA VAL A 204 -5.03 17.84 -22.53
C VAL A 204 -3.57 18.06 -22.12
N ASP A 205 -3.29 17.80 -20.86
CA ASP A 205 -1.95 17.88 -20.31
C ASP A 205 -1.09 16.71 -20.83
N ILE A 206 0.18 17.00 -21.18
CA ILE A 206 1.13 16.03 -21.69
C ILE A 206 2.24 15.83 -20.66
N ASP A 207 2.41 14.57 -20.31
CA ASP A 207 3.34 14.13 -19.28
C ASP A 207 4.41 13.19 -19.80
N TYR A 208 5.57 13.21 -19.16
CA TYR A 208 6.66 12.28 -19.39
C TYR A 208 7.06 11.62 -18.07
N GLN A 209 7.07 10.29 -18.05
CA GLN A 209 7.55 9.50 -16.92
C GLN A 209 9.02 9.15 -17.12
N TYR A 210 9.87 9.49 -16.14
CA TYR A 210 11.31 9.17 -16.13
C TYR A 210 11.64 8.04 -15.15
N LYS A 211 10.93 7.94 -14.02
CA LYS A 211 11.16 6.92 -13.01
C LYS A 211 10.26 5.70 -13.25
N ASP A 212 10.86 4.52 -13.30
CA ASP A 212 10.13 3.25 -13.33
C ASP A 212 9.68 2.87 -11.91
N TYR A 213 8.39 2.60 -11.76
CA TYR A 213 7.79 2.18 -10.50
C TYR A 213 7.49 0.68 -10.43
N SER A 214 7.78 -0.09 -11.48
CA SER A 214 7.46 -1.54 -11.53
C SER A 214 8.13 -2.35 -10.41
N GLY A 215 9.30 -1.91 -9.94
CA GLY A 215 10.00 -2.52 -8.80
C GLY A 215 9.50 -2.06 -7.43
N ILE A 216 8.61 -1.05 -7.38
CA ILE A 216 8.06 -0.47 -6.13
C ILE A 216 6.57 -0.82 -6.00
N ILE A 217 5.82 -0.70 -7.10
CA ILE A 217 4.39 -0.97 -7.18
C ILE A 217 4.19 -2.32 -7.88
N ASN A 218 4.23 -3.41 -7.11
CA ASN A 218 4.02 -4.76 -7.64
C ASN A 218 2.53 -4.99 -7.95
N ALA A 219 2.26 -5.73 -9.04
CA ALA A 219 0.91 -6.08 -9.44
C ALA A 219 0.28 -7.14 -8.53
N ASN A 220 1.09 -8.09 -8.03
CA ASN A 220 0.62 -9.24 -7.26
C ASN A 220 1.58 -9.58 -6.13
N GLY A 221 1.04 -10.21 -5.08
CA GLY A 221 1.80 -10.74 -3.96
C GLY A 221 1.89 -9.81 -2.75
N PHE A 222 2.71 -10.22 -1.80
CA PHE A 222 2.91 -9.42 -0.58
C PHE A 222 3.72 -8.16 -0.87
N ARG A 223 3.32 -7.06 -0.23
CA ARG A 223 4.02 -5.78 -0.22
C ARG A 223 4.24 -5.36 1.22
N THR A 224 5.49 -5.05 1.60
CA THR A 224 5.81 -4.56 2.94
C THR A 224 6.39 -3.16 2.85
N GLN A 225 5.85 -2.23 3.65
CA GLN A 225 6.28 -0.84 3.72
C GLN A 225 6.01 -0.31 5.12
N ASN A 226 6.93 0.45 5.71
CA ASN A 226 6.77 1.04 7.05
C ASN A 226 6.36 0.02 8.14
N GLY A 227 6.90 -1.20 8.08
CA GLY A 227 6.59 -2.28 9.04
C GLY A 227 5.19 -2.89 8.91
N LYS A 228 4.41 -2.48 7.93
CA LYS A 228 3.09 -3.04 7.60
C LYS A 228 3.18 -3.88 6.34
N THR A 229 2.30 -4.88 6.24
CA THR A 229 2.24 -5.79 5.08
C THR A 229 0.83 -5.78 4.49
N TRP A 230 0.75 -5.77 3.18
CA TRP A 230 -0.47 -5.91 2.39
C TRP A 230 -0.32 -7.09 1.43
N TYR A 231 -1.43 -7.59 0.93
CA TYR A 231 -1.47 -8.46 -0.24
C TYR A 231 -2.15 -7.76 -1.40
N VAL A 232 -1.56 -7.87 -2.58
CA VAL A 232 -2.01 -7.16 -3.78
C VAL A 232 -2.37 -8.20 -4.85
N GLU A 233 -3.50 -8.02 -5.48
CA GLU A 233 -3.93 -8.77 -6.66
C GLU A 233 -4.27 -7.80 -7.78
N ASN A 234 -3.55 -7.90 -8.89
CA ASN A 234 -3.73 -7.02 -10.05
C ASN A 234 -3.76 -5.53 -9.64
N TYR A 235 -2.77 -5.11 -8.85
CA TYR A 235 -2.62 -3.77 -8.26
C TYR A 235 -3.71 -3.36 -7.24
N VAL A 236 -4.69 -4.20 -6.94
CA VAL A 236 -5.71 -3.93 -5.92
C VAL A 236 -5.27 -4.50 -4.58
N ILE A 237 -5.32 -3.69 -3.53
CA ILE A 237 -4.99 -4.13 -2.16
C ILE A 237 -6.14 -4.99 -1.64
N HIS A 238 -5.81 -6.23 -1.25
CA HIS A 238 -6.76 -7.18 -0.68
C HIS A 238 -7.23 -6.75 0.72
N ARG A 239 -8.48 -7.09 1.05
CA ARG A 239 -9.13 -6.83 2.34
C ARG A 239 -9.94 -8.04 2.77
N GLY A 240 -10.03 -8.24 4.09
CA GLY A 240 -10.72 -9.40 4.64
C GLY A 240 -9.88 -10.67 4.59
N TRP A 241 -10.53 -11.81 4.55
CA TRP A 241 -9.89 -13.13 4.54
C TRP A 241 -9.30 -13.47 3.17
N LEU A 242 -8.08 -14.03 3.18
CA LEU A 242 -7.38 -14.52 2.00
C LEU A 242 -6.84 -15.93 2.28
N THR A 243 -7.07 -16.85 1.34
CA THR A 243 -6.48 -18.19 1.38
C THR A 243 -5.42 -18.31 0.30
N LEU A 244 -4.19 -18.64 0.70
CA LEU A 244 -3.06 -18.89 -0.19
C LEU A 244 -2.48 -20.27 0.11
N GLY A 245 -2.74 -21.23 -0.76
CA GLY A 245 -2.41 -22.63 -0.50
C GLY A 245 -3.19 -23.16 0.71
N ASP A 246 -2.46 -23.64 1.72
CA ASP A 246 -2.99 -24.16 2.99
C ASP A 246 -3.09 -23.08 4.10
N LYS A 247 -2.63 -21.85 3.84
CA LYS A 247 -2.62 -20.76 4.81
C LYS A 247 -3.76 -19.79 4.60
N LYS A 248 -4.33 -19.32 5.71
CA LYS A 248 -5.31 -18.22 5.72
C LYS A 248 -4.72 -17.00 6.39
N TYR A 249 -5.01 -15.85 5.82
CA TYR A 249 -4.58 -14.53 6.30
C TYR A 249 -5.78 -13.63 6.48
N TYR A 250 -5.68 -12.65 7.36
CA TYR A 250 -6.70 -11.63 7.51
C TYR A 250 -6.11 -10.24 7.32
N PHE A 251 -6.73 -9.46 6.46
CA PHE A 251 -6.39 -8.06 6.16
C PHE A 251 -7.52 -7.17 6.65
N GLU A 252 -7.19 -6.17 7.47
CA GLU A 252 -8.24 -5.33 8.04
C GLU A 252 -9.03 -4.58 6.94
N PRO A 253 -10.35 -4.30 7.18
CA PRO A 253 -11.24 -3.88 6.08
C PRO A 253 -10.97 -2.48 5.52
N LEU A 254 -10.37 -1.56 6.29
CA LEU A 254 -10.23 -0.17 5.89
C LEU A 254 -9.00 0.05 4.99
N LEU A 255 -7.80 -0.27 5.50
CA LEU A 255 -6.53 -0.03 4.82
C LEU A 255 -5.91 -1.31 4.23
N GLY A 256 -6.48 -2.48 4.48
CA GLY A 256 -5.97 -3.76 3.98
C GLY A 256 -4.65 -4.21 4.62
N VAL A 257 -4.35 -3.77 5.83
CA VAL A 257 -3.13 -4.18 6.53
C VAL A 257 -3.28 -5.60 7.06
N MET A 258 -2.30 -6.46 6.74
CA MET A 258 -2.24 -7.83 7.26
C MET A 258 -2.21 -7.83 8.79
N GLN A 259 -3.08 -8.59 9.41
CA GLN A 259 -3.22 -8.65 10.85
C GLN A 259 -2.34 -9.75 11.45
N LYS A 260 -1.94 -9.56 12.72
CA LYS A 260 -1.18 -10.48 13.55
C LYS A 260 -1.77 -10.51 14.96
N GLY A 261 -1.53 -11.58 15.71
CA GLY A 261 -2.11 -11.75 17.03
C GLY A 261 -3.59 -12.08 17.00
N LEU A 262 -4.33 -11.66 18.02
CA LEU A 262 -5.77 -11.88 18.12
C LEU A 262 -6.53 -10.93 17.18
N VAL A 263 -7.43 -11.49 16.38
CA VAL A 263 -8.25 -10.77 15.39
C VAL A 263 -9.71 -11.15 15.58
N ALA A 264 -10.56 -10.14 15.67
CA ALA A 264 -12.03 -10.31 15.63
C ALA A 264 -12.55 -9.81 14.28
N ASP A 265 -13.32 -10.65 13.56
CA ASP A 265 -13.88 -10.31 12.25
C ASP A 265 -15.40 -10.10 12.26
N GLY A 266 -16.01 -10.12 13.47
CA GLY A 266 -17.46 -10.04 13.67
C GLY A 266 -18.15 -11.40 13.69
N THR A 267 -17.51 -12.49 13.26
CA THR A 267 -18.01 -13.87 13.31
C THR A 267 -17.32 -14.70 14.39
N GLY A 268 -16.10 -14.34 14.78
CA GLY A 268 -15.30 -15.01 15.79
C GLY A 268 -14.02 -14.27 16.11
N ILE A 269 -13.24 -14.87 17.00
CA ILE A 269 -11.89 -14.44 17.34
C ILE A 269 -10.92 -15.51 16.80
N TYR A 270 -9.88 -15.08 16.13
CA TYR A 270 -8.87 -15.89 15.46
C TYR A 270 -7.49 -15.48 15.92
N TYR A 271 -6.50 -16.35 15.76
CA TYR A 271 -5.11 -16.03 16.06
C TYR A 271 -4.24 -16.09 14.81
N MET A 272 -3.61 -14.98 14.50
CA MET A 272 -2.67 -14.84 13.39
C MET A 272 -1.25 -14.87 13.93
N GLY A 273 -0.42 -15.77 13.44
CA GLY A 273 0.98 -15.90 13.83
C GLY A 273 1.84 -14.69 13.42
N ASP A 274 3.12 -14.75 13.72
CA ASP A 274 4.09 -13.69 13.38
C ASP A 274 4.29 -13.54 11.86
N ASP A 275 4.04 -14.61 11.10
CA ASP A 275 4.02 -14.59 9.64
C ASP A 275 2.67 -14.11 9.06
N GLY A 276 1.70 -13.79 9.91
CA GLY A 276 0.34 -13.39 9.55
C GLY A 276 -0.59 -14.54 9.20
N ALA A 277 -0.12 -15.79 9.19
CA ALA A 277 -0.98 -16.94 8.91
C ALA A 277 -1.81 -17.33 10.13
N MET A 278 -3.10 -17.66 9.89
CA MET A 278 -3.99 -18.17 10.93
C MET A 278 -3.44 -19.46 11.55
N GLN A 279 -3.43 -19.52 12.86
CA GLN A 279 -3.02 -20.67 13.63
C GLN A 279 -4.21 -21.31 14.35
N THR A 280 -4.13 -22.62 14.57
CA THR A 280 -5.19 -23.41 15.21
C THR A 280 -4.61 -24.34 16.27
N GLY A 281 -5.47 -24.92 17.10
CA GLY A 281 -5.08 -25.80 18.21
C GLY A 281 -4.84 -25.01 19.50
N LEU A 282 -4.08 -25.59 20.42
CA LEU A 282 -3.76 -25.00 21.71
C LEU A 282 -2.57 -24.04 21.57
N ILE A 283 -2.78 -22.75 21.82
CA ILE A 283 -1.79 -21.69 21.64
C ILE A 283 -1.59 -20.96 22.96
N ASP A 284 -0.32 -20.70 23.33
CA ASP A 284 0.04 -19.86 24.46
C ASP A 284 0.17 -18.41 24.01
N ILE A 285 -0.59 -17.53 24.63
CA ILE A 285 -0.57 -16.09 24.36
C ILE A 285 -0.34 -15.38 25.70
N ALA A 286 0.82 -14.82 25.87
CA ALA A 286 1.24 -14.10 27.08
C ALA A 286 1.03 -14.90 28.38
N GLY A 287 1.33 -16.21 28.36
CA GLY A 287 1.23 -17.12 29.52
C GLY A 287 -0.16 -17.70 29.75
N ASN A 288 -1.16 -17.34 28.96
CA ASN A 288 -2.48 -17.96 28.98
C ASN A 288 -2.65 -18.86 27.75
N LYS A 289 -3.27 -20.03 27.94
CA LYS A 289 -3.57 -20.94 26.84
C LYS A 289 -4.96 -20.68 26.30
N PHE A 290 -5.08 -20.67 24.97
CA PHE A 290 -6.33 -20.55 24.22
C PHE A 290 -6.42 -21.69 23.22
N TYR A 291 -7.62 -22.09 22.86
CA TYR A 291 -7.81 -23.11 21.84
C TYR A 291 -8.61 -22.57 20.65
N PHE A 292 -7.99 -22.70 19.48
CA PHE A 292 -8.59 -22.32 18.20
C PHE A 292 -8.97 -23.59 17.42
N ASP A 293 -10.24 -23.71 17.07
CA ASP A 293 -10.80 -24.91 16.42
C ASP A 293 -10.06 -25.19 15.08
N PRO A 294 -9.50 -26.38 14.86
CA PRO A 294 -8.77 -26.71 13.63
C PRO A 294 -9.61 -26.63 12.36
N LYS A 295 -10.94 -26.73 12.43
CA LYS A 295 -11.83 -26.71 11.26
C LYS A 295 -12.22 -25.28 10.89
N THR A 296 -12.57 -24.47 11.88
CA THR A 296 -13.08 -23.13 11.67
C THR A 296 -12.01 -22.04 11.87
N GLY A 297 -11.00 -22.31 12.68
CA GLY A 297 -10.00 -21.36 13.14
C GLY A 297 -10.48 -20.49 14.32
N GLY A 298 -11.75 -20.56 14.67
CA GLY A 298 -12.34 -19.72 15.71
C GLY A 298 -11.92 -20.15 17.12
N MET A 299 -11.72 -19.18 18.01
CA MET A 299 -11.45 -19.38 19.43
C MET A 299 -12.66 -20.02 20.09
N LEU A 300 -12.45 -21.12 20.83
CA LEU A 300 -13.50 -21.74 21.63
C LEU A 300 -13.62 -21.03 22.98
N THR A 301 -14.86 -20.96 23.47
CA THR A 301 -15.20 -20.41 24.79
C THR A 301 -16.26 -21.28 25.45
N ASN A 302 -16.33 -21.22 26.79
CA ASN A 302 -17.37 -21.88 27.61
C ASN A 302 -17.61 -23.36 27.23
N THR A 303 -16.55 -24.13 27.14
CA THR A 303 -16.60 -25.55 26.75
C THR A 303 -15.44 -26.34 27.35
N THR A 304 -15.46 -27.67 27.15
CA THR A 304 -14.38 -28.57 27.56
C THR A 304 -13.85 -29.29 26.32
N ILE A 305 -12.53 -29.40 26.20
CA ILE A 305 -11.85 -30.11 25.10
C ILE A 305 -10.82 -31.07 25.64
N THR A 306 -10.47 -32.08 24.81
CA THR A 306 -9.33 -32.97 25.09
C THR A 306 -8.30 -32.81 23.98
N VAL A 307 -7.06 -32.52 24.38
CA VAL A 307 -5.92 -32.36 23.47
C VAL A 307 -4.84 -33.40 23.91
N GLY A 308 -4.64 -34.45 23.11
CA GLY A 308 -3.77 -35.56 23.46
C GLY A 308 -4.28 -36.28 24.72
N LYS A 309 -3.55 -36.22 25.83
CA LYS A 309 -3.93 -36.88 27.09
C LYS A 309 -4.51 -35.89 28.11
N ASN A 310 -4.56 -34.60 27.79
CA ASN A 310 -4.98 -33.55 28.70
C ASN A 310 -6.38 -33.04 28.39
N THR A 311 -7.15 -32.78 29.41
CA THR A 311 -8.49 -32.21 29.33
C THR A 311 -8.42 -30.75 29.84
N TYR A 312 -8.97 -29.83 29.03
CA TYR A 312 -8.99 -28.41 29.34
C TYR A 312 -10.42 -27.92 29.49
N LEU A 313 -10.67 -27.21 30.57
CA LEU A 313 -11.86 -26.38 30.74
C LEU A 313 -11.57 -25.00 30.13
N ILE A 314 -12.41 -24.56 29.21
CA ILE A 314 -12.32 -23.25 28.56
C ILE A 314 -13.40 -22.35 29.15
N ASP A 315 -12.99 -21.23 29.71
CA ASP A 315 -13.91 -20.26 30.30
C ASP A 315 -14.56 -19.35 29.25
N VAL A 316 -15.38 -18.41 29.70
CA VAL A 316 -16.08 -17.43 28.83
C VAL A 316 -15.13 -16.49 28.11
N SER A 317 -13.89 -16.33 28.60
CA SER A 317 -12.83 -15.49 28.00
C SER A 317 -11.97 -16.28 27.01
N GLY A 318 -12.18 -17.61 26.92
CA GLY A 318 -11.39 -18.52 26.07
C GLY A 318 -10.13 -19.07 26.75
N ILE A 319 -9.88 -18.75 28.02
CA ILE A 319 -8.71 -19.26 28.75
C ILE A 319 -8.89 -20.74 29.06
N CYS A 320 -7.90 -21.54 28.66
CA CYS A 320 -7.85 -23.00 28.85
C CYS A 320 -7.12 -23.33 30.14
N THR A 321 -7.84 -23.90 31.10
CA THR A 321 -7.29 -24.46 32.34
C THR A 321 -7.17 -25.97 32.21
N ASP A 322 -5.97 -26.53 32.45
CA ASP A 322 -5.79 -27.99 32.48
C ASP A 322 -6.43 -28.57 33.73
N VAL A 323 -7.44 -29.39 33.55
CA VAL A 323 -8.22 -30.04 34.62
C VAL A 323 -8.02 -31.54 34.64
N THR A 324 -7.01 -32.06 33.93
CA THR A 324 -6.77 -33.48 33.73
C THR A 324 -6.63 -34.24 35.05
N GLU A 325 -5.81 -33.76 35.95
CA GLU A 325 -5.60 -34.47 37.23
C GLU A 325 -6.78 -34.27 38.20
N MET A 326 -7.48 -33.14 38.10
CA MET A 326 -8.70 -32.91 38.87
C MET A 326 -9.81 -33.90 38.47
N LEU A 327 -10.00 -34.15 37.19
CA LEU A 327 -10.98 -35.10 36.68
C LEU A 327 -10.67 -36.55 37.05
N LYS A 328 -9.38 -36.93 37.10
CA LYS A 328 -8.95 -38.28 37.52
C LYS A 328 -9.21 -38.52 39.02
N ALA A 329 -9.18 -37.47 39.82
CA ALA A 329 -9.39 -37.52 41.27
C ALA A 329 -10.87 -37.57 41.65
N LEU A 330 -11.81 -37.35 40.74
CA LEU A 330 -13.23 -37.46 41.00
C LEU A 330 -13.65 -38.92 41.25
N PRO A 331 -14.38 -39.21 42.32
CA PRO A 331 -14.93 -40.55 42.53
C PRO A 331 -15.85 -40.93 41.38
N ALA A 332 -15.77 -42.20 40.96
CA ALA A 332 -16.69 -42.72 39.95
C ALA A 332 -18.14 -42.54 40.43
N LEU A 333 -18.96 -41.86 39.63
CA LEU A 333 -20.37 -41.72 39.94
C LEU A 333 -20.97 -43.12 40.13
N PRO A 334 -21.71 -43.39 41.24
CA PRO A 334 -22.41 -44.64 41.43
C PRO A 334 -23.36 -44.89 40.26
N ALA A 335 -23.33 -46.12 39.73
CA ALA A 335 -24.22 -46.51 38.66
C ALA A 335 -25.67 -46.22 39.07
N LEU A 336 -26.38 -45.45 38.24
CA LEU A 336 -27.82 -45.21 38.47
C LEU A 336 -28.51 -46.56 38.55
N PRO A 337 -29.40 -46.82 39.56
CA PRO A 337 -30.16 -48.02 39.65
C PRO A 337 -31.01 -48.21 38.37
N VAL A 338 -30.83 -49.37 37.71
CA VAL A 338 -31.66 -49.74 36.57
C VAL A 338 -33.08 -49.94 37.11
N VAL A 339 -33.99 -49.04 36.78
CA VAL A 339 -35.40 -49.23 37.06
C VAL A 339 -35.92 -50.33 36.13
N PRO A 340 -36.43 -51.45 36.63
CA PRO A 340 -37.04 -52.48 35.78
C PRO A 340 -38.23 -51.88 35.06
N ALA A 341 -38.32 -52.08 33.74
CA ALA A 341 -39.54 -51.77 33.00
C ALA A 341 -40.70 -52.64 33.52
N GLN A 342 -41.76 -51.99 33.94
CA GLN A 342 -43.06 -52.67 34.25
C GLN A 342 -43.81 -52.94 32.95
#